data_78f1c7d509b29242b87b9e7cf78e6c87
#
_entry.id   78f1c7d509b29242b87b9e7cf78e6c87
#
_cell.length_a   1.000
_cell.length_b   1.000
_cell.length_c   1.000
_cell.angle_alpha   90.00
_cell.angle_beta   90.00
_cell.angle_gamma   90.00
#
_symmetry.space_group_name_H-M   'P 1'
#
loop_
_entity.id
_entity.type
_entity.pdbx_description
1 polymer ?
#
loop_
_entity_poly.entity_id
_entity_poly.type
_entity_poly.pdbx_seq_one_letter_code
_entity_poly.pdbx_strand_id
1 'polypeptide(L)'
;MGNGLKSKKQARRRTGEAEDGTLTDRAYRELEELIVTLRLSPGTILSEQALASRLRIGRTPIREALQRLARDGLVVIMPRRGIMVSEINLRLQLRLLEVRRELERLMASLAADRATAEERREFAEVAQAMLDAAEKTDDIAFMRLDQDLQALS
;
A
#
# COMPACT_ATOMS: atom_id res chain seq x y z
N MET A 1 37.38 -34.27 11.60
CA MET A 1 35.89 -34.35 11.45
C MET A 1 35.26 -33.20 12.23
N GLY A 2 34.86 -32.12 11.61
CA GLY A 2 34.37 -30.94 12.34
C GLY A 2 34.00 -29.72 11.47
N ASN A 3 33.42 -29.91 10.28
CA ASN A 3 33.10 -28.75 9.42
C ASN A 3 31.66 -28.74 8.85
N GLY A 4 30.78 -29.59 9.37
CA GLY A 4 29.40 -29.74 8.83
C GLY A 4 28.31 -28.92 9.53
N LEU A 5 28.54 -28.40 10.74
CA LEU A 5 27.48 -27.75 11.54
C LEU A 5 27.35 -26.25 11.33
N LYS A 6 28.40 -25.54 10.84
CA LYS A 6 28.34 -24.09 10.61
C LYS A 6 27.59 -23.70 9.34
N SER A 7 27.58 -24.58 8.32
CA SER A 7 26.92 -24.33 7.03
C SER A 7 25.39 -24.39 7.12
N LYS A 8 24.81 -25.29 7.93
CA LYS A 8 23.37 -25.43 8.08
C LYS A 8 22.69 -24.31 8.87
N LYS A 9 23.42 -23.61 9.75
CA LYS A 9 22.90 -22.49 10.52
C LYS A 9 22.83 -21.19 9.71
N GLN A 10 23.70 -21.05 8.71
CA GLN A 10 23.70 -19.90 7.79
C GLN A 10 22.63 -20.04 6.69
N ALA A 11 22.36 -21.25 6.23
CA ALA A 11 21.30 -21.53 5.22
C ALA A 11 19.88 -21.29 5.80
N ARG A 12 19.64 -21.61 7.09
CA ARG A 12 18.34 -21.39 7.74
C ARG A 12 18.02 -19.92 8.03
N ARG A 13 19.01 -19.00 8.05
CA ARG A 13 18.78 -17.56 8.19
C ARG A 13 18.36 -16.89 6.87
N ARG A 14 18.69 -17.48 5.71
CA ARG A 14 18.39 -16.88 4.40
C ARG A 14 17.00 -17.25 3.85
N THR A 15 16.33 -18.30 4.39
CA THR A 15 15.00 -18.72 3.95
C THR A 15 13.84 -18.06 4.71
N GLY A 16 14.11 -17.37 5.84
CA GLY A 16 13.10 -16.60 6.58
C GLY A 16 12.98 -15.13 6.15
N GLU A 17 13.92 -14.64 5.31
CA GLU A 17 13.93 -13.23 4.86
C GLU A 17 13.24 -13.03 3.50
N ALA A 18 12.78 -14.08 2.85
CA ALA A 18 12.22 -14.02 1.49
C ALA A 18 10.69 -13.81 1.45
N GLU A 19 9.97 -14.02 2.56
CA GLU A 19 8.51 -13.86 2.61
C GLU A 19 8.04 -12.53 3.21
N ASP A 20 8.91 -11.75 3.87
CA ASP A 20 8.51 -10.52 4.60
C ASP A 20 9.07 -9.23 3.99
N GLY A 21 9.73 -9.30 2.85
CA GLY A 21 10.41 -8.14 2.26
C GLY A 21 11.57 -7.63 3.14
N THR A 22 12.19 -6.52 2.72
CA THR A 22 13.24 -5.88 3.53
C THR A 22 12.65 -5.15 4.74
N LEU A 23 13.47 -4.83 5.76
CA LEU A 23 13.04 -3.97 6.88
C LEU A 23 12.53 -2.60 6.39
N THR A 24 13.01 -2.14 5.25
CA THR A 24 12.52 -0.92 4.59
C THR A 24 11.11 -1.11 4.04
N ASP A 25 10.80 -2.26 3.40
CA ASP A 25 9.47 -2.55 2.89
C ASP A 25 8.46 -2.74 4.02
N ARG A 26 8.88 -3.37 5.09
CA ARG A 26 8.07 -3.49 6.30
C ARG A 26 7.78 -2.12 6.91
N ALA A 27 8.82 -1.27 7.07
CA ALA A 27 8.65 0.09 7.57
C ALA A 27 7.72 0.93 6.68
N TYR A 28 7.85 0.79 5.35
CA TYR A 28 6.99 1.47 4.38
C TYR A 28 5.53 1.08 4.60
N ARG A 29 5.20 -0.22 4.58
CA ARG A 29 3.81 -0.72 4.76
C ARG A 29 3.20 -0.31 6.11
N GLU A 30 3.96 -0.44 7.22
CA GLU A 30 3.46 -0.06 8.54
C GLU A 30 3.21 1.46 8.65
N LEU A 31 4.07 2.29 8.06
CA LEU A 31 3.89 3.74 8.04
C LEU A 31 2.75 4.17 7.12
N GLU A 32 2.65 3.57 5.94
CA GLU A 32 1.55 3.79 4.99
C GLU A 32 0.21 3.48 5.66
N GLU A 33 0.07 2.31 6.30
CA GLU A 33 -1.13 1.94 7.04
C GLU A 33 -1.50 2.97 8.13
N LEU A 34 -0.50 3.43 8.89
CA LEU A 34 -0.74 4.43 9.93
C LEU A 34 -1.23 5.77 9.37
N ILE A 35 -0.78 6.16 8.17
CA ILE A 35 -1.19 7.38 7.48
C ILE A 35 -2.58 7.22 6.88
N VAL A 36 -2.80 6.14 6.12
CA VAL A 36 -4.07 5.90 5.43
C VAL A 36 -5.24 5.68 6.41
N THR A 37 -4.95 5.02 7.55
CA THR A 37 -5.94 4.84 8.62
C THR A 37 -6.07 6.06 9.56
N LEU A 38 -5.44 7.19 9.23
CA LEU A 38 -5.44 8.44 10.00
C LEU A 38 -4.90 8.31 11.44
N ARG A 39 -4.20 7.22 11.77
CA ARG A 39 -3.48 7.06 13.05
C ARG A 39 -2.27 7.99 13.14
N LEU A 40 -1.78 8.44 11.99
CA LEU A 40 -0.90 9.60 11.82
C LEU A 40 -1.70 10.62 11.00
N SER A 41 -2.25 11.60 11.67
CA SER A 41 -3.13 12.59 11.04
C SER A 41 -2.38 13.50 10.06
N PRO A 42 -3.03 13.98 8.98
CA PRO A 42 -2.48 14.99 8.08
C PRO A 42 -1.95 16.20 8.85
N GLY A 43 -0.82 16.77 8.41
CA GLY A 43 -0.13 17.87 9.09
C GLY A 43 0.72 17.48 10.30
N THR A 44 0.68 16.22 10.75
CA THR A 44 1.50 15.76 11.87
C THR A 44 2.99 15.75 11.50
N ILE A 45 3.83 16.34 12.37
CA ILE A 45 5.29 16.29 12.22
C ILE A 45 5.82 14.97 12.78
N LEU A 46 6.56 14.24 11.98
CA LEU A 46 7.11 12.94 12.29
C LEU A 46 8.58 13.06 12.70
N SER A 47 8.99 12.28 13.71
CA SER A 47 10.37 12.10 14.12
C SER A 47 10.85 10.71 13.72
N GLU A 48 11.93 10.64 12.92
CA GLU A 48 12.56 9.35 12.55
C GLU A 48 12.87 8.49 13.79
N GLN A 49 13.33 9.13 14.87
CA GLN A 49 13.68 8.44 16.11
C GLN A 49 12.45 7.88 16.81
N ALA A 50 11.37 8.65 16.91
CA ALA A 50 10.14 8.19 17.53
C ALA A 50 9.51 7.04 16.73
N LEU A 51 9.52 7.13 15.40
CA LEU A 51 9.03 6.07 14.51
C LEU A 51 9.89 4.80 14.62
N ALA A 52 11.22 4.93 14.63
CA ALA A 52 12.13 3.81 14.82
C ALA A 52 11.87 3.05 16.14
N SER A 53 11.64 3.79 17.21
CA SER A 53 11.30 3.21 18.52
C SER A 53 9.92 2.56 18.52
N ARG A 54 8.91 3.21 17.94
CA ARG A 54 7.53 2.73 17.88
C ARG A 54 7.39 1.43 17.09
N LEU A 55 8.05 1.36 15.92
CA LEU A 55 7.97 0.22 15.01
C LEU A 55 9.02 -0.85 15.30
N ARG A 56 9.96 -0.57 16.21
CA ARG A 56 11.11 -1.43 16.54
C ARG A 56 11.96 -1.76 15.30
N ILE A 57 12.12 -0.79 14.42
CA ILE A 57 12.89 -0.85 13.19
C ILE A 57 14.03 0.16 13.28
N GLY A 58 15.19 -0.18 12.70
CA GLY A 58 16.36 0.71 12.69
C GLY A 58 16.09 2.05 11.97
N ARG A 59 16.87 3.10 12.29
CA ARG A 59 16.69 4.44 11.70
C ARG A 59 16.88 4.46 10.19
N THR A 60 17.85 3.69 9.66
CA THR A 60 18.14 3.64 8.21
C THR A 60 16.94 3.16 7.41
N PRO A 61 16.33 1.98 7.68
CA PRO A 61 15.13 1.54 6.97
C PRO A 61 13.93 2.49 7.17
N ILE A 62 13.78 3.11 8.35
CA ILE A 62 12.74 4.13 8.56
C ILE A 62 12.95 5.34 7.64
N ARG A 63 14.18 5.85 7.52
CA ARG A 63 14.50 6.98 6.64
C ARG A 63 14.25 6.65 5.17
N GLU A 64 14.65 5.47 4.72
CA GLU A 64 14.41 4.99 3.36
C GLU A 64 12.91 4.86 3.06
N ALA A 65 12.15 4.29 3.99
CA ALA A 65 10.69 4.19 3.89
C ALA A 65 10.03 5.57 3.79
N LEU A 66 10.43 6.53 4.64
CA LEU A 66 9.93 7.90 4.60
C LEU A 66 10.28 8.62 3.29
N GLN A 67 11.45 8.34 2.69
CA GLN A 67 11.80 8.87 1.37
C GLN A 67 10.92 8.28 0.26
N ARG A 68 10.51 7.01 0.37
CA ARG A 68 9.54 6.40 -0.55
C ARG A 68 8.17 7.05 -0.39
N LEU A 69 7.67 7.13 0.83
CA LEU A 69 6.39 7.79 1.14
C LEU A 69 6.36 9.26 0.68
N ALA A 70 7.51 9.94 0.69
CA ALA A 70 7.61 11.30 0.16
C ALA A 70 7.48 11.35 -1.36
N ARG A 71 8.05 10.38 -2.09
CA ARG A 71 7.85 10.25 -3.54
C ARG A 71 6.41 9.92 -3.91
N ASP A 72 5.74 9.13 -3.06
CA ASP A 72 4.34 8.75 -3.21
C ASP A 72 3.38 9.85 -2.73
N GLY A 73 3.92 10.99 -2.22
CA GLY A 73 3.14 12.15 -1.80
C GLY A 73 2.45 12.00 -0.45
N LEU A 74 2.71 10.93 0.31
CA LEU A 74 2.10 10.68 1.62
C LEU A 74 2.74 11.48 2.75
N VAL A 75 3.99 11.91 2.58
CA VAL A 75 4.70 12.80 3.51
C VAL A 75 5.48 13.86 2.75
N VAL A 76 5.79 14.96 3.43
CA VAL A 76 6.64 16.05 2.93
C VAL A 76 7.90 16.16 3.79
N ILE A 77 9.07 16.08 3.17
CA ILE A 77 10.35 16.28 3.85
C ILE A 77 10.62 17.79 3.91
N MET A 78 10.61 18.33 5.12
CA MET A 78 10.88 19.75 5.36
C MET A 78 12.34 19.95 5.82
N PRO A 79 13.18 20.66 5.05
CA PRO A 79 14.56 20.90 5.46
C PRO A 79 14.63 21.54 6.87
N ARG A 80 15.42 20.95 7.76
CA ARG A 80 15.64 21.38 9.16
C ARG A 80 14.40 21.34 10.07
N ARG A 81 13.21 20.96 9.57
CA ARG A 81 11.97 20.89 10.36
C ARG A 81 11.44 19.47 10.56
N GLY A 82 12.00 18.49 9.85
CA GLY A 82 11.58 17.10 9.94
C GLY A 82 10.72 16.66 8.76
N ILE A 83 9.82 15.76 9.01
CA ILE A 83 8.94 15.15 8.01
C ILE A 83 7.50 15.37 8.48
N MET A 84 6.62 15.77 7.58
CA MET A 84 5.23 16.03 7.89
C MET A 84 4.33 15.11 7.06
N VAL A 85 3.29 14.56 7.67
CA VAL A 85 2.23 13.85 6.92
C VAL A 85 1.55 14.84 5.99
N SER A 86 1.41 14.48 4.71
CA SER A 86 0.80 15.36 3.70
C SER A 86 -0.62 15.73 4.07
N GLU A 87 -0.98 16.97 3.80
CA GLU A 87 -2.36 17.42 3.93
C GLU A 87 -3.21 16.88 2.77
N ILE A 88 -4.46 16.54 3.06
CA ILE A 88 -5.40 16.07 2.04
C ILE A 88 -5.98 17.28 1.31
N ASN A 89 -5.58 17.48 0.06
CA ASN A 89 -6.22 18.49 -0.80
C ASN A 89 -7.51 17.94 -1.40
N LEU A 90 -8.62 18.09 -0.69
CA LEU A 90 -9.92 17.58 -1.10
C LEU A 90 -10.32 18.04 -2.52
N ARG A 91 -10.03 19.29 -2.87
CA ARG A 91 -10.36 19.85 -4.20
C ARG A 91 -9.59 19.12 -5.32
N LEU A 92 -8.31 18.80 -5.08
CA LEU A 92 -7.51 18.03 -6.02
C LEU A 92 -8.00 16.60 -6.11
N GLN A 93 -8.33 15.98 -4.96
CA GLN A 93 -8.87 14.62 -4.93
C GLN A 93 -10.18 14.49 -5.72
N LEU A 94 -11.09 15.43 -5.58
CA LEU A 94 -12.35 15.42 -6.35
C LEU A 94 -12.10 15.50 -7.86
N ARG A 95 -11.14 16.34 -8.31
CA ARG A 95 -10.75 16.40 -9.73
C ARG A 95 -10.10 15.11 -10.22
N LEU A 96 -9.27 14.47 -9.40
CA LEU A 96 -8.68 13.17 -9.73
C LEU A 96 -9.73 12.08 -9.86
N LEU A 97 -10.76 12.09 -9.00
CA LEU A 97 -11.89 11.16 -9.10
C LEU A 97 -12.67 11.33 -10.42
N GLU A 98 -12.82 12.55 -10.93
CA GLU A 98 -13.45 12.78 -12.25
C GLU A 98 -12.65 12.10 -13.36
N VAL A 99 -11.32 12.28 -13.38
CA VAL A 99 -10.43 11.66 -14.37
C VAL A 99 -10.43 10.14 -14.21
N ARG A 100 -10.30 9.64 -12.99
CA ARG A 100 -10.32 8.21 -12.67
C ARG A 100 -11.58 7.55 -13.19
N ARG A 101 -12.75 8.14 -12.97
CA ARG A 101 -14.03 7.62 -13.45
C ARG A 101 -14.05 7.40 -14.96
N GLU A 102 -13.53 8.35 -15.74
CA GLU A 102 -13.54 8.22 -17.20
C GLU A 102 -12.50 7.18 -17.69
N LEU A 103 -11.36 7.07 -17.02
CA LEU A 103 -10.37 6.04 -17.31
C LEU A 103 -10.91 4.63 -16.98
N GLU A 104 -11.55 4.45 -15.83
CA GLU A 104 -12.14 3.17 -15.42
C GLU A 104 -13.28 2.74 -16.38
N ARG A 105 -14.09 3.70 -16.82
CA ARG A 105 -15.12 3.40 -17.84
C ARG A 105 -14.51 2.92 -19.14
N LEU A 106 -13.44 3.58 -19.61
CA LEU A 106 -12.73 3.18 -20.84
C LEU A 106 -12.09 1.79 -20.65
N MET A 107 -11.41 1.56 -19.54
CA MET A 107 -10.78 0.28 -19.23
C MET A 107 -11.82 -0.84 -19.18
N ALA A 108 -12.93 -0.65 -18.46
CA ALA A 108 -14.00 -1.63 -18.38
C ALA A 108 -14.62 -1.94 -19.76
N SER A 109 -14.82 -0.92 -20.60
CA SER A 109 -15.32 -1.11 -21.98
C SER A 109 -14.37 -1.95 -22.81
N LEU A 110 -13.06 -1.61 -22.78
CA LEU A 110 -12.03 -2.34 -23.54
C LEU A 110 -11.85 -3.79 -23.02
N ALA A 111 -11.92 -4.00 -21.72
CA ALA A 111 -11.88 -5.32 -21.11
C ALA A 111 -13.09 -6.16 -21.54
N ALA A 112 -14.30 -5.60 -21.49
CA ALA A 112 -15.52 -6.29 -21.92
C ALA A 112 -15.49 -6.71 -23.40
N ASP A 113 -14.88 -5.89 -24.27
CA ASP A 113 -14.76 -6.20 -25.70
C ASP A 113 -13.76 -7.34 -25.96
N ARG A 114 -12.72 -7.47 -25.14
CA ARG A 114 -11.61 -8.41 -25.31
C ARG A 114 -11.72 -9.67 -24.47
N ALA A 115 -12.47 -9.62 -23.39
CA ALA A 115 -12.58 -10.71 -22.43
C ALA A 115 -13.28 -11.95 -23.02
N THR A 116 -12.77 -13.11 -22.62
CA THR A 116 -13.44 -14.39 -22.86
C THR A 116 -14.74 -14.49 -22.05
N ALA A 117 -15.54 -15.51 -22.34
CA ALA A 117 -16.78 -15.74 -21.57
C ALA A 117 -16.52 -16.10 -20.11
N GLU A 118 -15.34 -16.64 -19.80
CA GLU A 118 -14.93 -16.99 -18.44
C GLU A 118 -14.50 -15.75 -17.65
N GLU A 119 -13.64 -14.94 -18.22
CA GLU A 119 -13.23 -13.65 -17.64
C GLU A 119 -14.40 -12.71 -17.40
N ARG A 120 -15.37 -12.65 -18.32
CA ARG A 120 -16.60 -11.84 -18.12
C ARG A 120 -17.42 -12.31 -16.93
N ARG A 121 -17.47 -13.63 -16.65
CA ARG A 121 -18.15 -14.14 -15.46
C ARG A 121 -17.42 -13.74 -14.17
N GLU A 122 -16.10 -13.87 -14.17
CA GLU A 122 -15.26 -13.47 -13.03
C GLU A 122 -15.40 -11.97 -12.72
N PHE A 123 -15.36 -11.11 -13.75
CA PHE A 123 -15.65 -9.68 -13.60
C PHE A 123 -17.03 -9.41 -13.02
N ALA A 124 -18.07 -10.14 -13.49
CA ALA A 124 -19.42 -9.96 -13.00
C ALA A 124 -19.59 -10.39 -11.54
N GLU A 125 -18.90 -11.44 -11.11
CA GLU A 125 -18.90 -11.92 -9.72
C GLU A 125 -18.24 -10.91 -8.79
N VAL A 126 -17.07 -10.38 -9.18
CA VAL A 126 -16.37 -9.34 -8.40
C VAL A 126 -17.20 -8.06 -8.33
N ALA A 127 -17.77 -7.63 -9.45
CA ALA A 127 -18.64 -6.44 -9.48
C ALA A 127 -19.88 -6.59 -8.58
N GLN A 128 -20.51 -7.75 -8.58
CA GLN A 128 -21.66 -8.02 -7.70
C GLN A 128 -21.24 -8.01 -6.22
N ALA A 129 -20.10 -8.63 -5.90
CA ALA A 129 -19.57 -8.61 -4.53
C ALA A 129 -19.23 -7.19 -4.05
N MET A 130 -18.76 -6.31 -4.94
CA MET A 130 -18.52 -4.89 -4.63
C MET A 130 -19.84 -4.16 -4.31
N LEU A 131 -20.90 -4.40 -5.09
CA LEU A 131 -22.22 -3.81 -4.81
C LEU A 131 -22.74 -4.27 -3.45
N ASP A 132 -22.63 -5.56 -3.15
CA ASP A 132 -23.06 -6.13 -1.88
C ASP A 132 -22.27 -5.54 -0.68
N ALA A 133 -20.94 -5.31 -0.85
CA ALA A 133 -20.12 -4.68 0.15
C ALA A 133 -20.51 -3.21 0.37
N ALA A 134 -20.78 -2.48 -0.72
CA ALA A 134 -21.23 -1.08 -0.65
C ALA A 134 -22.58 -0.94 0.07
N GLU A 135 -23.55 -1.82 -0.21
CA GLU A 135 -24.85 -1.83 0.48
C GLU A 135 -24.70 -2.09 1.99
N LYS A 136 -23.72 -2.91 2.39
CA LYS A 136 -23.44 -3.23 3.80
C LYS A 136 -22.52 -2.20 4.47
N THR A 137 -22.07 -1.20 3.73
CA THR A 137 -21.06 -0.20 4.21
C THR A 137 -19.78 -0.88 4.74
N ASP A 138 -19.38 -2.00 4.10
CA ASP A 138 -18.15 -2.71 4.39
C ASP A 138 -17.00 -2.16 3.52
N ASP A 139 -16.45 -1.02 3.95
CA ASP A 139 -15.40 -0.31 3.23
C ASP A 139 -14.15 -1.18 3.04
N ILE A 140 -13.84 -2.09 3.97
CA ILE A 140 -12.66 -2.96 3.89
C ILE A 140 -12.85 -4.02 2.81
N ALA A 141 -14.02 -4.67 2.78
CA ALA A 141 -14.36 -5.63 1.74
C ALA A 141 -14.39 -4.95 0.37
N PHE A 142 -15.00 -3.76 0.27
CA PHE A 142 -15.06 -2.98 -0.96
C PHE A 142 -13.66 -2.66 -1.50
N MET A 143 -12.74 -2.17 -0.66
CA MET A 143 -11.36 -1.85 -1.07
C MET A 143 -10.57 -3.08 -1.56
N ARG A 144 -10.78 -4.26 -0.96
CA ARG A 144 -10.14 -5.50 -1.41
C ARG A 144 -10.64 -5.91 -2.79
N LEU A 145 -11.96 -5.89 -2.98
CA LEU A 145 -12.59 -6.22 -4.25
C LEU A 145 -12.23 -5.23 -5.36
N ASP A 146 -12.02 -3.94 -5.05
CA ASP A 146 -11.51 -2.94 -5.99
C ASP A 146 -10.10 -3.30 -6.48
N GLN A 147 -9.23 -3.79 -5.58
CA GLN A 147 -7.90 -4.28 -5.96
C GLN A 147 -7.97 -5.54 -6.84
N ASP A 148 -8.86 -6.48 -6.50
CA ASP A 148 -9.07 -7.69 -7.29
C ASP A 148 -9.58 -7.35 -8.70
N LEU A 149 -10.53 -6.41 -8.81
CA LEU A 149 -11.05 -5.93 -10.09
C LEU A 149 -9.95 -5.29 -10.97
N GLN A 150 -9.06 -4.50 -10.34
CA GLN A 150 -7.93 -3.88 -11.05
C GLN A 150 -6.90 -4.91 -11.51
N ALA A 151 -6.74 -6.02 -10.81
CA ALA A 151 -5.83 -7.09 -11.20
C ALA A 151 -6.36 -7.93 -12.38
N LEU A 152 -7.67 -7.94 -12.62
CA LEU A 152 -8.33 -8.61 -13.74
C LEU A 152 -8.34 -7.77 -15.02
N SER A 153 -8.05 -6.46 -14.93
CA SER A 153 -8.11 -5.50 -16.06
C SER A 153 -6.78 -5.40 -16.80
#